data_e74147a6dcec8e27e165fc73bb483fb4
#
_entry.id   e74147a6dcec8e27e165fc73bb483fb4
#
_cell.length_a   1.000
_cell.length_b   1.000
_cell.length_c   1.000
_cell.angle_alpha   90.00
_cell.angle_beta   90.00
_cell.angle_gamma   90.00
#
_symmetry.space_group_name_H-M   'P 1'
#
loop_
_entity.id
_entity.type
_entity.pdbx_description
1 polymer ?
#
loop_
_entity_poly.entity_id
_entity_poly.type
_entity_poly.pdbx_seq_one_letter_code
_entity_poly.pdbx_strand_id
1 'polypeptide(L)'
;MPKRKGFLYEWMCDKEHIHAAIVFGAKGKHNRHDVKRVLADVDGCTNRVYDLLQTQTFAPSQPRKRQIYDASSRKWRTIEYVPFFPDGIIHTLMVMAAEPTFRRGMNHWCCASVPGRGGKHALRHCKRVIHHDKKGSRYVCKMDVHHFYHSVDRRKLIWMLAHKIKDKKYLKLTWEILQTCEQGLAIGFFICQWLANFYLESLDRYIATLDGVKHSARYMDDIVLF
;
A
#
# COMPACT_ATOMS: atom_id res chain seq x y z
N MET A 1 -12.96 21.67 -7.03
CA MET A 1 -12.10 20.64 -6.40
C MET A 1 -12.88 19.33 -6.27
N PRO A 2 -12.29 18.18 -6.53
CA PRO A 2 -13.00 16.90 -6.34
C PRO A 2 -13.40 16.74 -4.86
N LYS A 3 -14.61 16.20 -4.63
CA LYS A 3 -15.17 16.00 -3.29
C LYS A 3 -14.29 15.03 -2.49
N ARG A 4 -13.76 15.45 -1.34
CA ARG A 4 -12.95 14.60 -0.45
C ARG A 4 -13.78 13.45 0.12
N LYS A 5 -13.19 12.25 0.21
CA LYS A 5 -13.85 11.06 0.76
C LYS A 5 -13.95 11.17 2.29
N GLY A 6 -15.13 10.87 2.83
CA GLY A 6 -15.39 10.73 4.27
C GLY A 6 -15.95 9.36 4.60
N PHE A 7 -16.26 9.15 5.88
CA PHE A 7 -16.89 7.93 6.41
C PHE A 7 -16.06 6.65 6.22
N LEU A 8 -14.74 6.79 6.11
CA LEU A 8 -13.84 5.62 5.99
C LEU A 8 -13.71 4.89 7.32
N TYR A 9 -13.59 5.63 8.41
CA TYR A 9 -13.48 5.04 9.75
C TYR A 9 -14.79 4.36 10.16
N GLU A 10 -15.93 4.98 9.85
CA GLU A 10 -17.25 4.40 10.09
C GLU A 10 -17.42 3.11 9.29
N TRP A 11 -17.02 3.10 8.02
CA TRP A 11 -16.99 1.89 7.19
C TRP A 11 -16.13 0.77 7.81
N MET A 12 -15.01 1.13 8.44
CA MET A 12 -14.14 0.16 9.14
C MET A 12 -14.81 -0.42 10.40
N CYS A 13 -15.73 0.30 11.01
CA CYS A 13 -16.48 -0.12 12.20
C CYS A 13 -17.68 -1.03 11.86
N ASP A 14 -17.65 -1.73 10.75
CA ASP A 14 -18.63 -2.72 10.34
C ASP A 14 -18.06 -4.14 10.50
N LYS A 15 -18.81 -5.04 11.16
CA LYS A 15 -18.36 -6.41 11.43
C LYS A 15 -18.19 -7.25 10.18
N GLU A 16 -19.01 -7.04 9.15
CA GLU A 16 -18.87 -7.75 7.87
C GLU A 16 -17.59 -7.34 7.15
N HIS A 17 -17.26 -6.04 7.18
CA HIS A 17 -16.02 -5.53 6.62
C HIS A 17 -14.80 -6.04 7.38
N ILE A 18 -14.86 -6.12 8.71
CA ILE A 18 -13.79 -6.67 9.55
C ILE A 18 -13.59 -8.15 9.24
N HIS A 19 -14.66 -8.93 9.19
CA HIS A 19 -14.61 -10.34 8.80
C HIS A 19 -13.98 -10.52 7.42
N ALA A 20 -14.42 -9.73 6.44
CA ALA A 20 -13.84 -9.74 5.09
C ALA A 20 -12.34 -9.40 5.10
N ALA A 21 -11.89 -8.45 5.93
CA ALA A 21 -10.50 -8.08 6.08
C ALA A 21 -9.65 -9.22 6.69
N ILE A 22 -10.20 -9.98 7.65
CA ILE A 22 -9.54 -11.16 8.22
C ILE A 22 -9.34 -12.20 7.12
N VAL A 23 -10.39 -12.57 6.40
CA VAL A 23 -10.34 -13.58 5.34
C VAL A 23 -9.37 -13.16 4.22
N PHE A 24 -9.46 -11.89 3.79
CA PHE A 24 -8.56 -11.36 2.77
C PHE A 24 -7.10 -11.33 3.23
N GLY A 25 -6.85 -10.84 4.44
CA GLY A 25 -5.50 -10.71 5.01
C GLY A 25 -4.82 -12.05 5.27
N ALA A 26 -5.60 -13.12 5.48
CA ALA A 26 -5.12 -14.49 5.68
C ALA A 26 -4.70 -15.19 4.39
N LYS A 27 -5.13 -14.73 3.20
CA LYS A 27 -4.81 -15.36 1.92
C LYS A 27 -3.30 -15.52 1.73
N GLY A 28 -2.87 -16.75 1.39
CA GLY A 28 -1.46 -17.08 1.21
C GLY A 28 -0.62 -17.13 2.50
N LYS A 29 -1.25 -17.01 3.68
CA LYS A 29 -0.57 -16.99 4.98
C LYS A 29 -1.11 -18.04 5.96
N HIS A 30 -1.94 -18.97 5.50
CA HIS A 30 -2.60 -19.96 6.35
C HIS A 30 -1.64 -20.84 7.18
N ASN A 31 -0.38 -20.97 6.75
CA ASN A 31 0.63 -21.74 7.48
C ASN A 31 1.26 -20.97 8.66
N ARG A 32 1.05 -19.67 8.76
CA ARG A 32 1.57 -18.86 9.88
C ARG A 32 0.77 -19.14 11.15
N HIS A 33 1.46 -19.36 12.26
CA HIS A 33 0.84 -19.68 13.55
C HIS A 33 -0.14 -18.59 14.04
N ASP A 34 0.25 -17.32 13.92
CA ASP A 34 -0.61 -16.18 14.29
C ASP A 34 -1.88 -16.08 13.44
N VAL A 35 -1.80 -16.43 12.15
CA VAL A 35 -2.94 -16.47 11.23
C VAL A 35 -3.86 -17.66 11.55
N LYS A 36 -3.30 -18.85 11.82
CA LYS A 36 -4.09 -20.04 12.22
C LYS A 36 -4.92 -19.77 13.47
N ARG A 37 -4.34 -19.10 14.47
CA ARG A 37 -5.07 -18.72 15.70
C ARG A 37 -6.26 -17.82 15.42
N VAL A 38 -6.12 -16.84 14.53
CA VAL A 38 -7.23 -15.96 14.12
C VAL A 38 -8.29 -16.73 13.35
N LEU A 39 -7.88 -17.61 12.43
CA LEU A 39 -8.82 -18.41 11.63
C LEU A 39 -9.58 -19.48 12.46
N ALA A 40 -9.07 -19.85 13.63
CA ALA A 40 -9.76 -20.73 14.56
C ALA A 40 -10.91 -20.04 15.33
N ASP A 41 -10.90 -18.70 15.41
CA ASP A 41 -11.93 -17.88 16.07
C ASP A 41 -12.11 -16.55 15.33
N VAL A 42 -12.63 -16.63 14.11
CA VAL A 42 -12.82 -15.44 13.26
C VAL A 42 -13.85 -14.48 13.87
N ASP A 43 -14.96 -15.01 14.40
CA ASP A 43 -16.03 -14.20 14.96
C ASP A 43 -15.59 -13.48 16.25
N GLY A 44 -14.89 -14.18 17.15
CA GLY A 44 -14.32 -13.57 18.34
C GLY A 44 -13.25 -12.51 17.99
N CYS A 45 -12.41 -12.76 17.00
CA CYS A 45 -11.46 -11.76 16.49
C CYS A 45 -12.16 -10.56 15.86
N THR A 46 -13.25 -10.79 15.10
CA THR A 46 -14.08 -9.74 14.50
C THR A 46 -14.66 -8.83 15.58
N ASN A 47 -15.27 -9.41 16.62
CA ASN A 47 -15.84 -8.65 17.72
C ASN A 47 -14.78 -7.82 18.46
N ARG A 48 -13.62 -8.41 18.76
CA ARG A 48 -12.51 -7.68 19.41
C ARG A 48 -11.98 -6.52 18.58
N VAL A 49 -11.81 -6.69 17.26
CA VAL A 49 -11.40 -5.58 16.38
C VAL A 49 -12.49 -4.51 16.30
N TYR A 50 -13.76 -4.91 16.23
CA TYR A 50 -14.88 -3.99 16.27
C TYR A 50 -14.86 -3.14 17.55
N ASP A 51 -14.71 -3.75 18.72
CA ASP A 51 -14.66 -3.05 20.00
C ASP A 51 -13.47 -2.07 20.07
N LEU A 52 -12.29 -2.48 19.64
CA LEU A 52 -11.11 -1.62 19.58
C LEU A 52 -11.31 -0.38 18.70
N LEU A 53 -12.00 -0.53 17.57
CA LEU A 53 -12.29 0.58 16.67
C LEU A 53 -13.42 1.47 17.19
N GLN A 54 -14.51 0.89 17.71
CA GLN A 54 -15.64 1.65 18.26
C GLN A 54 -15.22 2.51 19.45
N THR A 55 -14.46 1.93 20.38
CA THR A 55 -13.95 2.63 21.56
C THR A 55 -12.73 3.51 21.25
N GLN A 56 -12.14 3.41 20.05
CA GLN A 56 -10.91 4.09 19.65
C GLN A 56 -9.74 3.81 20.60
N THR A 57 -9.68 2.59 21.16
CA THR A 57 -8.63 2.15 22.07
C THR A 57 -7.52 1.34 21.39
N PHE A 58 -7.62 1.13 20.08
CA PHE A 58 -6.54 0.48 19.34
C PHE A 58 -5.26 1.32 19.40
N ALA A 59 -4.20 0.74 19.92
CA ALA A 59 -2.85 1.29 19.90
C ALA A 59 -1.97 0.44 18.97
N PRO A 60 -1.42 1.01 17.88
CA PRO A 60 -0.58 0.26 16.96
C PRO A 60 0.65 -0.33 17.65
N SER A 61 0.94 -1.61 17.37
CA SER A 61 2.09 -2.32 17.95
C SER A 61 3.41 -1.77 17.40
N GLN A 62 4.44 -1.77 18.23
CA GLN A 62 5.81 -1.52 17.77
C GLN A 62 6.24 -2.65 16.82
N PRO A 63 6.77 -2.33 15.62
CA PRO A 63 7.15 -3.33 14.65
C PRO A 63 8.34 -4.14 15.12
N ARG A 64 8.34 -5.43 14.77
CA ARG A 64 9.49 -6.32 14.91
C ARG A 64 10.24 -6.37 13.61
N LYS A 65 11.55 -6.56 13.65
CA LYS A 65 12.41 -6.67 12.47
C LYS A 65 12.79 -8.12 12.22
N ARG A 66 12.87 -8.50 10.97
CA ARG A 66 13.49 -9.76 10.53
C ARG A 66 14.18 -9.57 9.19
N GLN A 67 15.23 -10.35 8.96
CA GLN A 67 15.88 -10.42 7.67
C GLN A 67 15.19 -11.48 6.78
N ILE A 68 14.97 -11.12 5.53
CA ILE A 68 14.51 -12.03 4.48
C ILE A 68 15.49 -11.97 3.31
N TYR A 69 15.75 -13.13 2.71
CA TYR A 69 16.53 -13.17 1.47
C TYR A 69 15.61 -12.95 0.27
N ASP A 70 15.84 -11.87 -0.45
CA ASP A 70 15.13 -11.57 -1.70
C ASP A 70 15.88 -12.26 -2.85
N ALA A 71 15.36 -13.40 -3.30
CA ALA A 71 15.97 -14.18 -4.36
C ALA A 71 16.00 -13.43 -5.71
N SER A 72 15.09 -12.48 -5.94
CA SER A 72 15.03 -11.71 -7.19
C SER A 72 16.17 -10.72 -7.32
N SER A 73 16.50 -10.04 -6.22
CA SER A 73 17.62 -9.08 -6.16
C SER A 73 18.90 -9.69 -5.58
N ARG A 74 18.87 -10.95 -5.12
CA ARG A 74 19.98 -11.66 -4.43
C ARG A 74 20.53 -10.89 -3.24
N LYS A 75 19.66 -10.22 -2.48
CA LYS A 75 20.05 -9.40 -1.33
C LYS A 75 19.24 -9.75 -0.09
N TRP A 76 19.87 -9.62 1.06
CA TRP A 76 19.17 -9.63 2.34
C TRP A 76 18.48 -8.29 2.55
N ARG A 77 17.20 -8.36 2.95
CA ARG A 77 16.40 -7.17 3.28
C ARG A 77 15.88 -7.28 4.69
N THR A 78 16.03 -6.22 5.47
CA THR A 78 15.36 -6.10 6.76
C THR A 78 13.93 -5.64 6.51
N ILE A 79 12.96 -6.42 6.94
CA ILE A 79 11.55 -6.04 6.91
C ILE A 79 11.04 -5.80 8.33
N GLU A 80 10.17 -4.82 8.46
CA GLU A 80 9.40 -4.55 9.67
C GLU A 80 8.03 -5.24 9.55
N TYR A 81 7.59 -5.87 10.62
CA TYR A 81 6.30 -6.55 10.65
C TYR A 81 5.61 -6.39 11.98
N VAL A 82 4.29 -6.45 11.95
CA VAL A 82 3.42 -6.46 13.12
C VAL A 82 2.67 -7.79 13.21
N PRO A 83 2.12 -8.14 14.38
CA PRO A 83 1.23 -9.30 14.51
C PRO A 83 0.08 -9.24 13.50
N PHE A 84 -0.42 -10.40 13.07
CA PHE A 84 -1.59 -10.43 12.20
C PHE A 84 -2.84 -9.90 12.93
N PHE A 85 -3.02 -10.26 14.21
CA PHE A 85 -4.06 -9.71 15.08
C PHE A 85 -3.46 -8.80 16.15
N PRO A 86 -4.02 -7.60 16.37
CA PRO A 86 -5.06 -6.94 15.56
C PRO A 86 -4.49 -6.12 14.38
N ASP A 87 -3.21 -5.77 14.39
CA ASP A 87 -2.57 -4.78 13.52
C ASP A 87 -2.72 -5.13 12.02
N GLY A 88 -2.34 -6.35 11.62
CA GLY A 88 -2.42 -6.77 10.23
C GLY A 88 -3.85 -6.75 9.67
N ILE A 89 -4.84 -7.05 10.51
CA ILE A 89 -6.26 -6.96 10.16
C ILE A 89 -6.65 -5.50 9.96
N ILE A 90 -6.29 -4.61 10.88
CA ILE A 90 -6.60 -3.18 10.81
C ILE A 90 -5.91 -2.54 9.60
N HIS A 91 -4.65 -2.88 9.32
CA HIS A 91 -3.98 -2.41 8.10
C HIS A 91 -4.73 -2.84 6.84
N THR A 92 -5.23 -4.08 6.81
CA THR A 92 -6.00 -4.60 5.68
C THR A 92 -7.32 -3.86 5.53
N LEU A 93 -8.03 -3.67 6.62
CA LEU A 93 -9.30 -2.97 6.69
C LEU A 93 -9.18 -1.50 6.23
N MET A 94 -8.14 -0.81 6.69
CA MET A 94 -7.83 0.55 6.26
C MET A 94 -7.58 0.65 4.75
N VAL A 95 -6.85 -0.30 4.20
CA VAL A 95 -6.63 -0.36 2.75
C VAL A 95 -7.94 -0.59 2.03
N MET A 96 -8.76 -1.56 2.45
CA MET A 96 -10.04 -1.86 1.81
C MET A 96 -10.97 -0.64 1.82
N ALA A 97 -11.04 0.12 2.92
CA ALA A 97 -11.83 1.33 3.04
C ALA A 97 -11.36 2.44 2.06
N ALA A 98 -10.06 2.62 1.91
CA ALA A 98 -9.48 3.72 1.14
C ALA A 98 -9.10 3.33 -0.32
N GLU A 99 -9.10 2.05 -0.68
CA GLU A 99 -8.69 1.55 -2.00
C GLU A 99 -9.36 2.29 -3.17
N PRO A 100 -10.69 2.56 -3.18
CA PRO A 100 -11.31 3.31 -4.27
C PRO A 100 -10.75 4.73 -4.42
N THR A 101 -10.34 5.34 -3.30
CA THR A 101 -9.74 6.69 -3.28
C THR A 101 -8.31 6.65 -3.83
N PHE A 102 -7.52 5.66 -3.46
CA PHE A 102 -6.17 5.47 -3.96
C PHE A 102 -6.16 5.15 -5.46
N ARG A 103 -7.00 4.20 -5.89
CA ARG A 103 -7.08 3.78 -7.31
C ARG A 103 -7.45 4.91 -8.26
N ARG A 104 -8.30 5.84 -7.83
CA ARG A 104 -8.76 6.95 -8.68
C ARG A 104 -7.62 7.82 -9.21
N GLY A 105 -6.55 7.97 -8.45
CA GLY A 105 -5.41 8.80 -8.82
C GLY A 105 -4.22 8.02 -9.37
N MET A 106 -4.23 6.70 -9.26
CA MET A 106 -3.11 5.88 -9.72
C MET A 106 -3.02 5.84 -11.24
N ASN A 107 -1.81 5.99 -11.76
CA ASN A 107 -1.52 5.71 -13.14
C ASN A 107 -1.91 4.25 -13.49
N HIS A 108 -2.43 4.04 -14.70
CA HIS A 108 -2.81 2.70 -15.19
C HIS A 108 -1.63 1.72 -15.13
N TRP A 109 -0.42 2.19 -15.36
CA TRP A 109 0.82 1.41 -15.36
C TRP A 109 1.58 1.43 -14.02
N CYS A 110 0.95 1.90 -12.94
CA CYS A 110 1.37 1.59 -11.57
C CYS A 110 1.00 0.14 -11.26
N CYS A 111 2.00 -0.73 -11.17
CA CYS A 111 1.79 -2.18 -11.20
C CYS A 111 2.01 -2.89 -9.86
N ALA A 112 2.76 -2.31 -8.94
CA ALA A 112 3.07 -2.96 -7.67
C ALA A 112 1.90 -2.90 -6.68
N SER A 113 1.67 -3.99 -5.95
CA SER A 113 0.70 -4.09 -4.84
C SER A 113 -0.74 -3.70 -5.20
N VAL A 114 -1.09 -3.67 -6.47
CA VAL A 114 -2.45 -3.39 -6.96
C VAL A 114 -3.08 -4.69 -7.44
N PRO A 115 -4.24 -5.11 -6.91
CA PRO A 115 -4.94 -6.30 -7.37
C PRO A 115 -5.17 -6.30 -8.89
N GLY A 116 -4.91 -7.44 -9.53
CA GLY A 116 -4.99 -7.58 -11.00
C GLY A 116 -3.79 -7.02 -11.76
N ARG A 117 -2.82 -6.40 -11.08
CA ARG A 117 -1.57 -5.91 -11.66
C ARG A 117 -0.37 -6.62 -10.99
N GLY A 118 0.83 -6.35 -11.43
CA GLY A 118 2.04 -6.95 -10.87
C GLY A 118 3.19 -6.93 -11.86
N GLY A 119 4.33 -7.54 -11.54
CA GLY A 119 5.51 -7.57 -12.41
C GLY A 119 5.23 -8.14 -13.80
N LYS A 120 4.41 -9.20 -13.89
CA LYS A 120 4.00 -9.76 -15.19
C LYS A 120 3.16 -8.78 -16.02
N HIS A 121 2.35 -7.94 -15.37
CA HIS A 121 1.56 -6.90 -16.04
C HIS A 121 2.47 -5.80 -16.58
N ALA A 122 3.39 -5.29 -15.77
CA ALA A 122 4.41 -4.32 -16.19
C ALA A 122 5.24 -4.85 -17.35
N LEU A 123 5.75 -6.08 -17.26
CA LEU A 123 6.56 -6.70 -18.31
C LEU A 123 5.80 -6.84 -19.63
N ARG A 124 4.53 -7.27 -19.58
CA ARG A 124 3.68 -7.36 -20.79
C ARG A 124 3.48 -6.00 -21.44
N HIS A 125 3.31 -4.94 -20.64
CA HIS A 125 3.21 -3.58 -21.16
C HIS A 125 4.50 -3.15 -21.84
N CYS A 126 5.64 -3.26 -21.17
CA CYS A 126 6.94 -2.90 -21.76
C CYS A 126 7.23 -3.68 -23.06
N LYS A 127 6.96 -5.01 -23.08
CA LYS A 127 7.10 -5.81 -24.31
C LYS A 127 6.21 -5.30 -25.44
N ARG A 128 4.94 -4.96 -25.14
CA ARG A 128 4.00 -4.43 -26.12
C ARG A 128 4.49 -3.09 -26.70
N VAL A 129 4.95 -2.17 -25.84
CA VAL A 129 5.50 -0.88 -26.24
C VAL A 129 6.67 -1.08 -27.20
N ILE A 130 7.66 -1.90 -26.82
CA ILE A 130 8.85 -2.17 -27.65
C ILE A 130 8.48 -2.82 -28.98
N HIS A 131 7.46 -3.66 -29.01
CA HIS A 131 7.05 -4.36 -30.24
C HIS A 131 6.27 -3.47 -31.20
N HIS A 132 5.31 -2.67 -30.67
CA HIS A 132 4.36 -1.92 -31.51
C HIS A 132 4.75 -0.46 -31.73
N ASP A 133 5.58 0.15 -30.89
CA ASP A 133 6.03 1.52 -31.04
C ASP A 133 7.56 1.61 -31.08
N LYS A 134 8.15 1.19 -32.19
CA LYS A 134 9.60 1.21 -32.41
C LYS A 134 10.20 2.61 -32.31
N LYS A 135 9.47 3.63 -32.74
CA LYS A 135 9.93 5.03 -32.70
C LYS A 135 9.85 5.58 -31.28
N GLY A 136 8.74 5.40 -30.60
CA GLY A 136 8.54 5.88 -29.23
C GLY A 136 9.32 5.08 -28.18
N SER A 137 9.78 3.86 -28.50
CA SER A 137 10.62 3.02 -27.60
C SER A 137 12.10 2.98 -27.99
N ARG A 138 12.54 3.88 -28.86
CA ARG A 138 13.95 3.92 -29.29
C ARG A 138 14.95 4.16 -28.16
N TYR A 139 14.53 4.95 -27.19
CA TYR A 139 15.29 5.23 -25.97
C TYR A 139 14.52 4.75 -24.75
N VAL A 140 15.23 4.19 -23.77
CA VAL A 140 14.66 3.70 -22.53
C VAL A 140 15.45 4.29 -21.37
N CYS A 141 14.73 4.93 -20.45
CA CYS A 141 15.29 5.38 -19.19
C CYS A 141 14.73 4.51 -18.06
N LYS A 142 15.62 3.85 -17.31
CA LYS A 142 15.27 3.16 -16.07
C LYS A 142 15.75 3.98 -14.89
N MET A 143 14.84 4.25 -13.96
CA MET A 143 15.11 5.00 -12.72
C MET A 143 14.69 4.18 -11.52
N ASP A 144 15.38 4.40 -10.41
CA ASP A 144 15.08 3.83 -9.09
C ASP A 144 15.24 4.92 -8.04
N VAL A 145 14.35 4.98 -7.05
CA VAL A 145 14.45 5.97 -5.97
C VAL A 145 15.24 5.36 -4.81
N HIS A 146 16.42 5.92 -4.56
CA HIS A 146 17.31 5.45 -3.51
C HIS A 146 16.62 5.47 -2.14
N HIS A 147 16.61 4.31 -1.46
CA HIS A 147 15.98 4.11 -0.15
C HIS A 147 14.55 4.66 -0.04
N PHE A 148 13.74 4.49 -1.08
CA PHE A 148 12.42 5.12 -1.24
C PHE A 148 11.55 5.04 0.02
N TYR A 149 11.33 3.85 0.58
CA TYR A 149 10.45 3.68 1.75
C TYR A 149 10.91 4.54 2.95
N HIS A 150 12.20 4.56 3.23
CA HIS A 150 12.77 5.33 4.32
C HIS A 150 12.80 6.85 4.03
N SER A 151 12.85 7.25 2.76
CA SER A 151 12.89 8.66 2.35
C SER A 151 11.52 9.33 2.30
N VAL A 152 10.42 8.61 2.51
CA VAL A 152 9.07 9.19 2.50
C VAL A 152 8.88 10.11 3.70
N ASP A 153 8.57 11.38 3.43
CA ASP A 153 8.15 12.33 4.46
C ASP A 153 6.71 12.03 4.89
N ARG A 154 6.55 11.54 6.12
CA ARG A 154 5.25 11.16 6.71
C ARG A 154 4.31 12.35 6.87
N ARG A 155 4.82 13.55 7.19
CA ARG A 155 4.00 14.77 7.33
C ARG A 155 3.44 15.18 5.97
N LYS A 156 4.29 15.19 4.94
CA LYS A 156 3.88 15.45 3.56
C LYS A 156 2.85 14.41 3.08
N LEU A 157 3.07 13.14 3.40
CA LEU A 157 2.14 12.07 3.05
C LEU A 157 0.75 12.28 3.68
N ILE A 158 0.67 12.59 4.98
CA ILE A 158 -0.60 12.89 5.66
C ILE A 158 -1.24 14.15 5.07
N TRP A 159 -0.46 15.19 4.78
CA TRP A 159 -0.96 16.38 4.10
C TRP A 159 -1.58 16.05 2.73
N MET A 160 -0.91 15.22 1.92
CA MET A 160 -1.44 14.75 0.64
C MET A 160 -2.74 13.94 0.81
N LEU A 161 -2.79 13.04 1.82
CA LEU A 161 -4.00 12.28 2.14
C LEU A 161 -5.16 13.19 2.53
N ALA A 162 -4.93 14.23 3.33
CA ALA A 162 -5.94 15.17 3.78
C ALA A 162 -6.59 15.97 2.62
N HIS A 163 -5.91 16.08 1.48
CA HIS A 163 -6.49 16.66 0.27
C HIS A 163 -7.49 15.73 -0.44
N LYS A 164 -7.45 14.41 -0.17
CA LYS A 164 -8.37 13.43 -0.75
C LYS A 164 -9.35 12.86 0.26
N ILE A 165 -8.96 12.78 1.52
CA ILE A 165 -9.73 12.20 2.63
C ILE A 165 -10.04 13.30 3.64
N LYS A 166 -11.32 13.47 4.00
CA LYS A 166 -11.75 14.42 5.04
C LYS A 166 -12.00 13.76 6.40
N ASP A 167 -11.91 12.42 6.47
CA ASP A 167 -12.17 11.63 7.67
C ASP A 167 -11.01 11.78 8.66
N LYS A 168 -11.23 12.58 9.71
CA LYS A 168 -10.19 12.87 10.71
C LYS A 168 -9.79 11.64 11.52
N LYS A 169 -10.73 10.73 11.83
CA LYS A 169 -10.42 9.49 12.59
C LYS A 169 -9.52 8.56 11.77
N TYR A 170 -9.82 8.39 10.48
CA TYR A 170 -8.99 7.62 9.56
C TYR A 170 -7.58 8.22 9.41
N LEU A 171 -7.47 9.53 9.25
CA LEU A 171 -6.17 10.22 9.13
C LEU A 171 -5.36 10.12 10.42
N LYS A 172 -6.01 10.27 11.59
CA LYS A 172 -5.39 10.10 12.90
C LYS A 172 -4.80 8.70 13.05
N LEU A 173 -5.60 7.66 12.79
CA LEU A 173 -5.16 6.27 12.86
C LEU A 173 -4.01 5.98 11.87
N THR A 174 -4.09 6.53 10.65
CA THR A 174 -2.97 6.44 9.68
C THR A 174 -1.69 7.06 10.25
N TRP A 175 -1.80 8.22 10.86
CA TRP A 175 -0.65 8.89 11.48
C TRP A 175 -0.07 8.07 12.64
N GLU A 176 -0.90 7.54 13.53
CA GLU A 176 -0.48 6.71 14.67
C GLU A 176 0.29 5.46 14.18
N ILE A 177 -0.20 4.77 13.15
CA ILE A 177 0.52 3.64 12.54
C ILE A 177 1.87 4.10 11.97
N LEU A 178 1.90 5.22 11.25
CA LEU A 178 3.15 5.74 10.69
C LEU A 178 4.17 6.15 11.76
N GLN A 179 3.72 6.56 12.94
CA GLN A 179 4.62 6.90 14.05
C GLN A 179 5.35 5.66 14.62
N THR A 180 4.81 4.46 14.45
CA THR A 180 5.51 3.22 14.86
C THR A 180 6.64 2.84 13.90
N CYS A 181 6.65 3.35 12.66
CA CYS A 181 7.74 3.11 11.73
C CYS A 181 9.01 3.86 12.20
N GLU A 182 10.16 3.23 12.13
CA GLU A 182 11.43 3.86 12.53
C GLU A 182 11.72 5.09 11.66
N GLN A 183 11.64 4.94 10.35
CA GLN A 183 11.86 6.01 9.38
C GLN A 183 10.96 5.83 8.16
N GLY A 184 10.37 6.92 7.68
CA GLY A 184 9.52 6.91 6.48
C GLY A 184 8.37 5.91 6.58
N LEU A 185 8.33 4.93 5.69
CA LEU A 185 7.37 3.84 5.62
C LEU A 185 8.02 2.50 5.97
N ALA A 186 7.32 1.65 6.71
CA ALA A 186 7.79 0.31 7.04
C ALA A 186 7.71 -0.63 5.82
N ILE A 187 8.85 -1.26 5.48
CA ILE A 187 8.87 -2.34 4.49
C ILE A 187 8.27 -3.58 5.13
N GLY A 188 7.05 -3.95 4.71
CA GLY A 188 6.34 -5.13 5.22
C GLY A 188 4.96 -4.82 5.78
N PHE A 189 4.63 -3.57 6.04
CA PHE A 189 3.26 -3.18 6.37
C PHE A 189 2.40 -3.12 5.10
N PHE A 190 1.24 -3.77 5.13
CA PHE A 190 0.36 -3.81 3.97
C PHE A 190 -0.15 -2.41 3.58
N ILE A 191 -0.51 -1.59 4.57
CA ILE A 191 -0.94 -0.21 4.31
C ILE A 191 0.19 0.65 3.70
N CYS A 192 1.45 0.45 4.12
CA CYS A 192 2.58 1.23 3.60
C CYS A 192 2.82 1.01 2.10
N GLN A 193 2.48 -0.16 1.56
CA GLN A 193 2.58 -0.42 0.12
C GLN A 193 1.61 0.47 -0.68
N TRP A 194 0.40 0.68 -0.18
CA TRP A 194 -0.59 1.55 -0.80
C TRP A 194 -0.25 3.03 -0.64
N LEU A 195 0.24 3.40 0.56
CA LEU A 195 0.69 4.76 0.85
C LEU A 195 1.91 5.15 0.01
N ALA A 196 2.82 4.21 -0.23
CA ALA A 196 3.98 4.38 -1.11
C ALA A 196 3.56 4.68 -2.55
N ASN A 197 2.62 3.88 -3.10
CA ASN A 197 2.07 4.14 -4.42
C ASN A 197 1.33 5.49 -4.49
N PHE A 198 0.57 5.83 -3.45
CA PHE A 198 -0.13 7.10 -3.36
C PHE A 198 0.84 8.29 -3.30
N TYR A 199 1.95 8.18 -2.56
CA TYR A 199 2.95 9.24 -2.45
C TYR A 199 3.58 9.59 -3.81
N LEU A 200 3.74 8.59 -4.69
CA LEU A 200 4.30 8.77 -6.03
C LEU A 200 3.26 9.16 -7.10
N GLU A 201 1.98 9.30 -6.76
CA GLU A 201 0.94 9.68 -7.71
C GLU A 201 1.22 11.02 -8.42
N SER A 202 1.79 12.00 -7.69
CA SER A 202 2.17 13.30 -8.28
C SER A 202 3.34 13.18 -9.25
N LEU A 203 4.29 12.27 -8.98
CA LEU A 203 5.38 11.98 -9.90
C LEU A 203 4.86 11.30 -11.18
N ASP A 204 3.95 10.32 -11.06
CA ASP A 204 3.33 9.68 -12.22
C ASP A 204 2.64 10.71 -13.12
N ARG A 205 1.93 11.68 -12.53
CA ARG A 205 1.26 12.75 -13.26
C ARG A 205 2.27 13.70 -13.93
N TYR A 206 3.34 14.05 -13.24
CA TYR A 206 4.40 14.88 -13.81
C TYR A 206 5.08 14.17 -14.99
N ILE A 207 5.42 12.90 -14.85
CA ILE A 207 6.00 12.10 -15.95
C ILE A 207 5.10 12.11 -17.19
N ALA A 208 3.78 12.02 -17.00
CA ALA A 208 2.82 12.05 -18.11
C ALA A 208 2.74 13.42 -18.84
N THR A 209 3.30 14.48 -18.26
CA THR A 209 3.38 15.82 -18.92
C THR A 209 4.68 16.08 -19.67
N LEU A 210 5.65 15.17 -19.57
CA LEU A 210 6.95 15.34 -20.22
C LEU A 210 6.86 15.01 -21.72
N ASP A 211 7.15 15.96 -22.57
CA ASP A 211 7.05 15.83 -24.05
C ASP A 211 7.87 14.67 -24.62
N GLY A 212 9.03 14.39 -24.02
CA GLY A 212 9.92 13.30 -24.45
C GLY A 212 9.43 11.90 -24.06
N VAL A 213 8.48 11.77 -23.13
CA VAL A 213 7.99 10.48 -22.62
C VAL A 213 6.74 10.06 -23.38
N LYS A 214 6.81 8.93 -24.08
CA LYS A 214 5.67 8.36 -24.84
C LYS A 214 4.94 7.28 -24.05
N HIS A 215 5.68 6.47 -23.30
CA HIS A 215 5.12 5.43 -22.45
C HIS A 215 5.89 5.36 -21.12
N SER A 216 5.22 4.89 -20.08
CA SER A 216 5.84 4.68 -18.78
C SER A 216 5.27 3.43 -18.08
N ALA A 217 6.04 2.83 -17.20
CA ALA A 217 5.59 1.81 -16.26
C ALA A 217 6.30 2.01 -14.93
N ARG A 218 5.57 1.80 -13.82
CA ARG A 218 6.14 1.88 -12.48
C ARG A 218 5.80 0.63 -11.66
N TYR A 219 6.82 0.09 -11.03
CA TYR A 219 6.67 -0.98 -10.04
C TYR A 219 7.27 -0.53 -8.72
N MET A 220 6.45 0.04 -7.83
CA MET A 220 6.88 0.79 -6.65
C MET A 220 7.75 1.99 -7.05
N ASP A 221 9.02 1.98 -6.66
CA ASP A 221 10.07 2.95 -6.95
C ASP A 221 10.85 2.69 -8.24
N ASP A 222 10.76 1.49 -8.79
CA ASP A 222 11.29 1.16 -10.13
C ASP A 222 10.42 1.80 -11.22
N ILE A 223 10.99 2.69 -12.02
CA ILE A 223 10.30 3.44 -13.08
C ILE A 223 11.00 3.16 -14.40
N VAL A 224 10.23 2.87 -15.42
CA VAL A 224 10.70 2.74 -16.81
C VAL A 224 9.96 3.74 -17.68
N LEU A 225 10.71 4.54 -18.43
CA LEU A 225 10.22 5.53 -19.37
C LEU A 225 10.70 5.17 -20.79
N PHE A 226 9.83 5.40 -21.77
CA PHE A 226 10.11 5.25 -23.19
C PHE A 226 9.85 6.54 -23.91
#